data_c904adba3c1cfb7b92a736901003b786
#
_entry.id   c904adba3c1cfb7b92a736901003b786
#
_cell.length_a   1.000
_cell.length_b   1.000
_cell.length_c   1.000
_cell.angle_alpha   90.00
_cell.angle_beta   90.00
_cell.angle_gamma   90.00
#
_symmetry.space_group_name_H-M   'P 1'
#
loop_
_entity.id
_entity.type
_entity.pdbx_description
1 polymer ?
#
loop_
_entity_poly.entity_id
_entity_poly.type
_entity_poly.pdbx_seq_one_letter_code
_entity_poly.pdbx_strand_id
1 'polypeptide(L)'
;MKTETVTIVVIFACIFLSCICIPALAYSSDAMEWFEQGNAFMKIKNYSEAIYVYDKAVTLEPDYFEAWNGKADALNRAQQFTEALEASDRVLILKPDYTQGWINRGYILYNLGRYDEELKAYESAITIDPSSPDAWFNKGYSLAGMKRYDEAIAAFNKVQALDPTFPNLAANKRIAEQNRDATTSFNTSERAPSTISTRSQGKTTSTLPAGTAPTLPKKSPVSVREIIGIFLILVVARQIGKRGGIPDISY
;
A
#
# COMPACT_ATOMS: atom_id res chain seq x y z
N MET A 1 20.29 -66.19 13.30
CA MET A 1 21.10 -64.99 12.99
C MET A 1 20.63 -64.17 11.77
N LYS A 2 19.83 -64.69 10.82
CA LYS A 2 19.39 -63.90 9.64
C LYS A 2 18.10 -63.09 9.88
N THR A 3 17.29 -63.46 10.87
CA THR A 3 16.00 -62.80 11.17
C THR A 3 16.18 -61.54 12.03
N GLU A 4 17.15 -61.46 12.92
CA GLU A 4 17.37 -60.30 13.77
C GLU A 4 17.97 -59.11 13.03
N THR A 5 18.83 -59.36 12.04
CA THR A 5 19.42 -58.30 11.19
C THR A 5 18.37 -57.61 10.30
N VAL A 6 17.36 -58.36 9.79
CA VAL A 6 16.25 -57.81 8.99
C VAL A 6 15.37 -56.92 9.86
N THR A 7 15.06 -57.33 11.10
CA THR A 7 14.24 -56.57 12.02
C THR A 7 14.90 -55.23 12.42
N ILE A 8 16.19 -55.21 12.65
CA ILE A 8 16.95 -53.99 12.97
C ILE A 8 16.98 -53.04 11.80
N VAL A 9 17.16 -53.52 10.57
CA VAL A 9 17.18 -52.71 9.37
C VAL A 9 15.80 -52.08 9.10
N VAL A 10 14.70 -52.84 9.33
CA VAL A 10 13.33 -52.34 9.19
C VAL A 10 13.02 -51.25 10.23
N ILE A 11 13.47 -51.46 11.49
CA ILE A 11 13.27 -50.47 12.57
C ILE A 11 14.05 -49.17 12.26
N PHE A 12 15.31 -49.29 11.81
CA PHE A 12 16.08 -48.10 11.37
C PHE A 12 15.50 -47.40 10.14
N ALA A 13 14.97 -48.15 9.17
CA ALA A 13 14.28 -47.57 8.03
C ALA A 13 12.98 -46.85 8.45
N CYS A 14 12.20 -47.39 9.38
CA CYS A 14 11.03 -46.74 9.92
C CYS A 14 11.35 -45.49 10.75
N ILE A 15 12.43 -45.52 11.52
CA ILE A 15 12.91 -44.31 12.26
C ILE A 15 13.44 -43.28 11.31
N PHE A 16 14.12 -43.67 10.21
CA PHE A 16 14.58 -42.72 9.18
C PHE A 16 13.41 -42.15 8.34
N LEU A 17 12.37 -42.95 8.04
CA LEU A 17 11.17 -42.43 7.35
C LEU A 17 10.29 -41.54 8.24
N SER A 18 10.25 -41.79 9.56
CA SER A 18 9.52 -40.91 10.48
C SER A 18 10.27 -39.60 10.78
N CYS A 19 11.60 -39.54 10.50
CA CYS A 19 12.40 -38.33 10.66
C CYS A 19 12.40 -37.43 9.41
N ILE A 20 11.79 -37.87 8.28
CA ILE A 20 11.60 -37.07 7.06
C ILE A 20 10.14 -36.57 6.97
N CYS A 21 9.40 -36.56 8.07
CA CYS A 21 8.30 -35.65 8.21
C CYS A 21 8.94 -34.26 8.43
N ILE A 22 9.31 -33.60 7.33
CA ILE A 22 9.54 -32.15 7.34
C ILE A 22 8.23 -31.61 7.94
N PRO A 23 8.25 -31.05 9.18
CA PRO A 23 7.07 -30.36 9.62
C PRO A 23 6.79 -29.31 8.55
N ALA A 24 5.64 -29.42 7.88
CA ALA A 24 5.12 -28.25 7.20
C ALA A 24 5.32 -27.13 8.20
N LEU A 25 6.00 -26.04 7.79
CA LEU A 25 6.29 -24.87 8.62
C LEU A 25 4.94 -24.34 9.13
N ALA A 26 4.44 -24.96 10.20
CA ALA A 26 3.31 -24.48 10.95
C ALA A 26 3.91 -23.51 11.96
N TYR A 27 3.61 -22.23 11.79
CA TYR A 27 3.94 -21.21 12.77
C TYR A 27 3.40 -21.60 14.15
N SER A 28 4.04 -21.11 15.22
CA SER A 28 3.58 -21.39 16.57
C SER A 28 2.14 -20.90 16.76
N SER A 29 1.36 -21.63 17.58
CA SER A 29 -0.03 -21.25 17.90
C SER A 29 -0.14 -19.81 18.39
N ASP A 30 0.85 -19.37 19.18
CA ASP A 30 0.90 -18.03 19.77
C ASP A 30 1.13 -16.95 18.70
N ALA A 31 2.03 -17.19 17.73
CA ALA A 31 2.26 -16.26 16.63
C ALA A 31 1.01 -16.13 15.72
N MET A 32 0.33 -17.26 15.47
CA MET A 32 -0.93 -17.26 14.72
C MET A 32 -2.04 -16.52 15.46
N GLU A 33 -2.14 -16.67 16.78
CA GLU A 33 -3.14 -15.96 17.58
C GLU A 33 -2.88 -14.42 17.53
N TRP A 34 -1.63 -13.97 17.70
CA TRP A 34 -1.28 -12.56 17.55
C TRP A 34 -1.58 -12.02 16.15
N PHE A 35 -1.31 -12.81 15.11
CA PHE A 35 -1.66 -12.43 13.74
C PHE A 35 -3.16 -12.24 13.54
N GLU A 36 -4.00 -13.17 14.05
CA GLU A 36 -5.46 -13.06 13.97
C GLU A 36 -6.01 -11.88 14.77
N GLN A 37 -5.42 -11.57 15.92
CA GLN A 37 -5.76 -10.35 16.66
C GLN A 37 -5.41 -9.09 15.84
N GLY A 38 -4.28 -9.09 15.14
CA GLY A 38 -3.89 -8.02 14.22
C GLY A 38 -4.93 -7.81 13.13
N ASN A 39 -5.38 -8.90 12.51
CA ASN A 39 -6.44 -8.87 11.49
C ASN A 39 -7.77 -8.32 12.08
N ALA A 40 -8.09 -8.63 13.31
CA ALA A 40 -9.26 -8.09 13.99
C ALA A 40 -9.15 -6.57 14.22
N PHE A 41 -8.00 -6.09 14.68
CA PHE A 41 -7.74 -4.65 14.85
C PHE A 41 -7.75 -3.89 13.52
N MET A 42 -7.25 -4.48 12.44
CA MET A 42 -7.32 -3.92 11.09
C MET A 42 -8.77 -3.70 10.64
N LYS A 43 -9.68 -4.67 10.91
CA LYS A 43 -11.11 -4.57 10.56
C LYS A 43 -11.79 -3.38 11.24
N ILE A 44 -11.42 -3.06 12.48
CA ILE A 44 -11.95 -1.91 13.21
C ILE A 44 -11.12 -0.63 13.04
N LYS A 45 -10.12 -0.66 12.14
CA LYS A 45 -9.22 0.45 11.81
C LYS A 45 -8.39 0.95 13.01
N ASN A 46 -8.16 0.11 14.00
CA ASN A 46 -7.24 0.39 15.10
C ASN A 46 -5.82 -0.01 14.70
N TYR A 47 -5.19 0.81 13.88
CA TYR A 47 -3.91 0.51 13.27
C TYR A 47 -2.76 0.42 14.28
N SER A 48 -2.81 1.22 15.34
CA SER A 48 -1.78 1.20 16.40
C SER A 48 -1.73 -0.14 17.12
N GLU A 49 -2.90 -0.67 17.52
CA GLU A 49 -2.97 -1.98 18.15
C GLU A 49 -2.65 -3.10 17.15
N ALA A 50 -3.08 -2.97 15.89
CA ALA A 50 -2.73 -3.93 14.85
C ALA A 50 -1.20 -4.04 14.69
N ILE A 51 -0.49 -2.90 14.60
CA ILE A 51 0.99 -2.86 14.52
C ILE A 51 1.60 -3.57 15.72
N TYR A 52 1.12 -3.28 16.94
CA TYR A 52 1.64 -3.86 18.17
C TYR A 52 1.51 -5.39 18.19
N VAL A 53 0.34 -5.94 17.82
CA VAL A 53 0.13 -7.38 17.87
C VAL A 53 0.81 -8.10 16.70
N TYR A 54 0.89 -7.49 15.50
CA TYR A 54 1.71 -8.03 14.42
C TYR A 54 3.19 -8.04 14.79
N ASP A 55 3.67 -7.04 15.53
CA ASP A 55 5.05 -7.03 16.04
C ASP A 55 5.33 -8.21 16.98
N LYS A 56 4.36 -8.58 17.83
CA LYS A 56 4.43 -9.81 18.63
C LYS A 56 4.53 -11.06 17.77
N ALA A 57 3.69 -11.16 16.74
CA ALA A 57 3.70 -12.31 15.83
C ALA A 57 5.06 -12.49 15.14
N VAL A 58 5.63 -11.41 14.56
CA VAL A 58 6.93 -11.46 13.87
C VAL A 58 8.13 -11.55 14.81
N THR A 59 7.95 -11.22 16.09
CA THR A 59 8.98 -11.43 17.12
C THR A 59 9.07 -12.90 17.51
N LEU A 60 7.92 -13.59 17.59
CA LEU A 60 7.86 -15.02 17.86
C LEU A 60 8.31 -15.84 16.64
N GLU A 61 7.89 -15.46 15.47
CA GLU A 61 8.17 -16.13 14.19
C GLU A 61 8.68 -15.10 13.17
N PRO A 62 9.99 -14.87 13.09
CA PRO A 62 10.59 -13.86 12.21
C PRO A 62 10.43 -14.14 10.70
N ASP A 63 10.08 -15.37 10.34
CA ASP A 63 9.82 -15.82 8.96
C ASP A 63 8.32 -15.86 8.60
N TYR A 64 7.44 -15.40 9.51
CA TYR A 64 5.99 -15.31 9.28
C TYR A 64 5.67 -14.15 8.33
N PHE A 65 5.80 -14.39 7.01
CA PHE A 65 5.67 -13.33 6.01
C PHE A 65 4.28 -12.70 5.97
N GLU A 66 3.21 -13.46 6.26
CA GLU A 66 1.85 -12.92 6.34
C GLU A 66 1.71 -11.89 7.47
N ALA A 67 2.34 -12.13 8.62
CA ALA A 67 2.34 -11.19 9.73
C ALA A 67 3.15 -9.92 9.40
N TRP A 68 4.30 -10.05 8.72
CA TRP A 68 5.05 -8.93 8.18
C TRP A 68 4.22 -8.12 7.18
N ASN A 69 3.45 -8.80 6.30
CA ASN A 69 2.58 -8.14 5.34
C ASN A 69 1.43 -7.39 6.02
N GLY A 70 0.81 -7.99 7.04
CA GLY A 70 -0.19 -7.33 7.89
C GLY A 70 0.38 -6.10 8.61
N LYS A 71 1.60 -6.22 9.17
CA LYS A 71 2.32 -5.11 9.80
C LYS A 71 2.58 -3.97 8.79
N ALA A 72 3.03 -4.30 7.58
CA ALA A 72 3.28 -3.31 6.53
C ALA A 72 2.00 -2.55 6.13
N ASP A 73 0.85 -3.25 5.97
CA ASP A 73 -0.43 -2.60 5.67
C ASP A 73 -0.91 -1.73 6.85
N ALA A 74 -0.77 -2.19 8.09
CA ALA A 74 -1.14 -1.42 9.28
C ALA A 74 -0.31 -0.15 9.41
N LEU A 75 1.02 -0.24 9.23
CA LEU A 75 1.94 0.90 9.24
C LEU A 75 1.61 1.90 8.13
N ASN A 76 1.34 1.41 6.93
CA ASN A 76 0.96 2.26 5.79
C ASN A 76 -0.35 3.02 6.07
N ARG A 77 -1.37 2.36 6.63
CA ARG A 77 -2.63 3.00 7.03
C ARG A 77 -2.48 3.97 8.21
N ALA A 78 -1.50 3.72 9.07
CA ALA A 78 -1.09 4.64 10.13
C ALA A 78 -0.22 5.81 9.62
N GLN A 79 0.06 5.88 8.30
CA GLN A 79 0.93 6.86 7.63
C GLN A 79 2.41 6.80 8.08
N GLN A 80 2.84 5.67 8.61
CA GLN A 80 4.23 5.36 8.95
C GLN A 80 4.90 4.71 7.74
N PHE A 81 5.06 5.46 6.67
CA PHE A 81 5.41 4.92 5.35
C PHE A 81 6.82 4.33 5.28
N THR A 82 7.77 4.89 6.02
CA THR A 82 9.15 4.39 6.04
C THR A 82 9.23 3.01 6.68
N GLU A 83 8.62 2.86 7.84
CA GLU A 83 8.55 1.59 8.57
C GLU A 83 7.70 0.56 7.81
N ALA A 84 6.65 1.02 7.12
CA ALA A 84 5.85 0.17 6.24
C ALA A 84 6.69 -0.40 5.08
N LEU A 85 7.57 0.41 4.49
CA LEU A 85 8.47 -0.03 3.43
C LEU A 85 9.46 -1.08 3.93
N GLU A 86 10.08 -0.87 5.10
CA GLU A 86 10.97 -1.84 5.72
C GLU A 86 10.26 -3.18 5.99
N ALA A 87 9.04 -3.15 6.52
CA ALA A 87 8.25 -4.35 6.74
C ALA A 87 7.89 -5.06 5.42
N SER A 88 7.54 -4.31 4.37
CA SER A 88 7.25 -4.88 3.04
C SER A 88 8.49 -5.47 2.37
N ASP A 89 9.66 -4.85 2.53
CA ASP A 89 10.93 -5.41 2.04
C ASP A 89 11.23 -6.74 2.76
N ARG A 90 10.90 -6.86 4.05
CA ARG A 90 11.03 -8.12 4.78
C ARG A 90 10.13 -9.21 4.22
N VAL A 91 8.88 -8.89 3.85
CA VAL A 91 7.98 -9.83 3.16
C VAL A 91 8.63 -10.39 1.90
N LEU A 92 9.20 -9.53 1.06
CA LEU A 92 9.77 -9.92 -0.22
C LEU A 92 11.12 -10.65 -0.11
N ILE A 93 11.85 -10.48 0.99
CA ILE A 93 13.01 -11.32 1.32
C ILE A 93 12.54 -12.74 1.67
N LEU A 94 11.47 -12.87 2.45
CA LEU A 94 10.94 -14.16 2.87
C LEU A 94 10.18 -14.89 1.75
N LYS A 95 9.45 -14.14 0.94
CA LYS A 95 8.63 -14.67 -0.15
C LYS A 95 8.72 -13.77 -1.39
N PRO A 96 9.75 -13.93 -2.23
CA PRO A 96 9.97 -13.08 -3.41
C PRO A 96 8.89 -13.21 -4.49
N ASP A 97 8.18 -14.34 -4.53
CA ASP A 97 7.11 -14.65 -5.48
C ASP A 97 5.70 -14.26 -4.96
N TYR A 98 5.61 -13.48 -3.89
CA TYR A 98 4.34 -13.06 -3.32
C TYR A 98 3.79 -11.83 -4.04
N THR A 99 2.92 -12.03 -5.03
CA THR A 99 2.32 -10.97 -5.85
C THR A 99 1.72 -9.84 -5.01
N GLN A 100 0.95 -10.18 -3.96
CA GLN A 100 0.33 -9.18 -3.09
C GLN A 100 1.37 -8.36 -2.31
N GLY A 101 2.50 -8.94 -1.95
CA GLY A 101 3.62 -8.24 -1.30
C GLY A 101 4.19 -7.15 -2.21
N TRP A 102 4.38 -7.44 -3.50
CA TRP A 102 4.81 -6.47 -4.49
C TRP A 102 3.78 -5.35 -4.72
N ILE A 103 2.48 -5.69 -4.77
CA ILE A 103 1.40 -4.69 -4.88
C ILE A 103 1.39 -3.76 -3.65
N ASN A 104 1.48 -4.31 -2.45
CA ASN A 104 1.52 -3.53 -1.22
C ASN A 104 2.75 -2.62 -1.16
N ARG A 105 3.92 -3.13 -1.57
CA ARG A 105 5.14 -2.33 -1.67
C ARG A 105 4.97 -1.16 -2.63
N GLY A 106 4.38 -1.41 -3.80
CA GLY A 106 4.06 -0.35 -4.76
C GLY A 106 3.19 0.73 -4.14
N TYR A 107 2.12 0.35 -3.44
CA TYR A 107 1.23 1.29 -2.77
C TYR A 107 1.93 2.12 -1.67
N ILE A 108 2.83 1.51 -0.91
CA ILE A 108 3.65 2.23 0.08
C ILE A 108 4.58 3.24 -0.61
N LEU A 109 5.22 2.84 -1.71
CA LEU A 109 6.11 3.70 -2.50
C LEU A 109 5.35 4.88 -3.14
N TYR A 110 4.10 4.67 -3.58
CA TYR A 110 3.20 5.74 -4.00
C TYR A 110 3.00 6.79 -2.91
N ASN A 111 2.71 6.36 -1.69
CA ASN A 111 2.53 7.25 -0.54
C ASN A 111 3.81 7.99 -0.14
N LEU A 112 4.98 7.41 -0.43
CA LEU A 112 6.29 8.05 -0.26
C LEU A 112 6.67 8.98 -1.42
N GLY A 113 5.88 9.03 -2.51
CA GLY A 113 6.19 9.80 -3.71
C GLY A 113 7.32 9.20 -4.57
N ARG A 114 7.70 7.94 -4.35
CA ARG A 114 8.77 7.22 -5.05
C ARG A 114 8.23 6.50 -6.29
N TYR A 115 7.69 7.27 -7.23
CA TYR A 115 6.89 6.77 -8.35
C TYR A 115 7.61 5.83 -9.30
N ASP A 116 8.91 6.03 -9.56
CA ASP A 116 9.69 5.12 -10.43
C ASP A 116 9.87 3.73 -9.81
N GLU A 117 10.02 3.67 -8.48
CA GLU A 117 10.14 2.41 -7.75
C GLU A 117 8.78 1.73 -7.57
N GLU A 118 7.74 2.52 -7.40
CA GLU A 118 6.36 2.07 -7.40
C GLU A 118 6.01 1.30 -8.66
N LEU A 119 6.27 1.87 -9.86
CA LEU A 119 6.02 1.20 -11.12
C LEU A 119 6.79 -0.11 -11.25
N LYS A 120 8.05 -0.16 -10.82
CA LYS A 120 8.85 -1.39 -10.81
C LYS A 120 8.25 -2.45 -9.89
N ALA A 121 7.68 -2.05 -8.75
CA ALA A 121 7.01 -2.99 -7.85
C ALA A 121 5.76 -3.60 -8.52
N TYR A 122 4.91 -2.80 -9.17
CA TYR A 122 3.77 -3.34 -9.93
C TYR A 122 4.21 -4.20 -11.13
N GLU A 123 5.29 -3.85 -11.80
CA GLU A 123 5.86 -4.67 -12.88
C GLU A 123 6.35 -6.03 -12.37
N SER A 124 6.96 -6.07 -11.19
CA SER A 124 7.34 -7.31 -10.53
C SER A 124 6.10 -8.16 -10.19
N ALA A 125 5.04 -7.53 -9.64
CA ALA A 125 3.77 -8.22 -9.37
C ALA A 125 3.17 -8.82 -10.64
N ILE A 126 3.14 -8.06 -11.74
CA ILE A 126 2.64 -8.50 -13.06
C ILE A 126 3.50 -9.62 -13.65
N THR A 127 4.81 -9.60 -13.42
CA THR A 127 5.72 -10.64 -13.90
C THR A 127 5.45 -11.97 -13.19
N ILE A 128 5.14 -11.92 -11.88
CA ILE A 128 4.82 -13.09 -11.07
C ILE A 128 3.42 -13.61 -11.42
N ASP A 129 2.43 -12.70 -11.46
CA ASP A 129 1.06 -13.02 -11.84
C ASP A 129 0.52 -12.05 -12.91
N PRO A 130 0.68 -12.40 -14.20
CA PRO A 130 0.14 -11.60 -15.30
C PRO A 130 -1.39 -11.50 -15.33
N SER A 131 -2.08 -12.36 -14.57
CA SER A 131 -3.54 -12.40 -14.46
C SER A 131 -4.10 -11.61 -13.29
N SER A 132 -3.27 -10.91 -12.51
CA SER A 132 -3.69 -10.07 -11.40
C SER A 132 -4.34 -8.75 -11.88
N PRO A 133 -5.66 -8.54 -11.76
CA PRO A 133 -6.29 -7.28 -12.13
C PRO A 133 -5.82 -6.13 -11.24
N ASP A 134 -5.57 -6.39 -9.94
CA ASP A 134 -5.09 -5.39 -8.98
C ASP A 134 -3.73 -4.81 -9.39
N ALA A 135 -2.80 -5.64 -9.81
CA ALA A 135 -1.47 -5.19 -10.23
C ALA A 135 -1.55 -4.29 -11.47
N TRP A 136 -2.33 -4.70 -12.48
CA TRP A 136 -2.57 -3.90 -13.68
C TRP A 136 -3.32 -2.61 -13.39
N PHE A 137 -4.32 -2.64 -12.51
CA PHE A 137 -5.10 -1.46 -12.14
C PHE A 137 -4.23 -0.43 -11.43
N ASN A 138 -3.46 -0.84 -10.43
CA ASN A 138 -2.58 0.06 -9.68
C ASN A 138 -1.49 0.66 -10.58
N LYS A 139 -0.91 -0.14 -11.49
CA LYS A 139 0.01 0.38 -12.51
C LYS A 139 -0.66 1.44 -13.39
N GLY A 140 -1.86 1.17 -13.88
CA GLY A 140 -2.62 2.12 -14.70
C GLY A 140 -2.98 3.40 -13.95
N TYR A 141 -3.37 3.28 -12.69
CA TYR A 141 -3.69 4.42 -11.84
C TYR A 141 -2.47 5.33 -11.61
N SER A 142 -1.33 4.73 -11.30
CA SER A 142 -0.06 5.43 -11.13
C SER A 142 0.38 6.15 -12.42
N LEU A 143 0.34 5.45 -13.55
CA LEU A 143 0.67 6.02 -14.87
C LEU A 143 -0.23 7.22 -15.22
N ALA A 144 -1.53 7.14 -14.91
CA ALA A 144 -2.46 8.26 -15.11
C ALA A 144 -2.09 9.47 -14.24
N GLY A 145 -1.71 9.24 -12.98
CA GLY A 145 -1.18 10.27 -12.09
C GLY A 145 0.09 10.94 -12.62
N MET A 146 0.95 10.19 -13.28
CA MET A 146 2.15 10.68 -13.97
C MET A 146 1.86 11.31 -15.35
N LYS A 147 0.60 11.44 -15.75
CA LYS A 147 0.15 11.94 -17.06
C LYS A 147 0.60 11.07 -18.25
N ARG A 148 0.97 9.82 -18.01
CA ARG A 148 1.30 8.82 -19.04
C ARG A 148 0.02 8.11 -19.48
N TYR A 149 -0.91 8.88 -20.06
CA TYR A 149 -2.29 8.46 -20.26
C TYR A 149 -2.45 7.27 -21.21
N ASP A 150 -1.68 7.20 -22.29
CA ASP A 150 -1.77 6.08 -23.24
C ASP A 150 -1.36 4.75 -22.58
N GLU A 151 -0.32 4.77 -21.76
CA GLU A 151 0.13 3.59 -21.02
C GLU A 151 -0.87 3.21 -19.91
N ALA A 152 -1.46 4.21 -19.24
CA ALA A 152 -2.52 3.99 -18.27
C ALA A 152 -3.74 3.31 -18.90
N ILE A 153 -4.19 3.80 -20.05
CA ILE A 153 -5.31 3.22 -20.82
C ILE A 153 -4.98 1.77 -21.23
N ALA A 154 -3.76 1.51 -21.67
CA ALA A 154 -3.32 0.16 -22.01
C ALA A 154 -3.38 -0.79 -20.81
N ALA A 155 -2.94 -0.34 -19.63
CA ALA A 155 -3.04 -1.10 -18.39
C ALA A 155 -4.50 -1.35 -17.98
N PHE A 156 -5.37 -0.34 -18.04
CA PHE A 156 -6.81 -0.49 -17.76
C PHE A 156 -7.52 -1.42 -18.75
N ASN A 157 -7.08 -1.46 -20.02
CA ASN A 157 -7.59 -2.43 -20.98
C ASN A 157 -7.22 -3.87 -20.60
N LYS A 158 -6.06 -4.09 -19.98
CA LYS A 158 -5.68 -5.41 -19.42
C LYS A 158 -6.61 -5.79 -18.27
N VAL A 159 -6.88 -4.84 -17.36
CA VAL A 159 -7.86 -5.08 -16.26
C VAL A 159 -9.22 -5.45 -16.84
N GLN A 160 -9.72 -4.71 -17.84
CA GLN A 160 -11.02 -4.96 -18.47
C GLN A 160 -11.10 -6.35 -19.12
N ALA A 161 -10.01 -6.84 -19.67
CA ALA A 161 -9.94 -8.17 -20.26
C ALA A 161 -9.90 -9.29 -19.19
N LEU A 162 -9.29 -9.04 -18.03
CA LEU A 162 -9.16 -9.99 -16.93
C LEU A 162 -10.41 -10.02 -16.04
N ASP A 163 -10.91 -8.84 -15.68
CA ASP A 163 -12.13 -8.65 -14.88
C ASP A 163 -12.91 -7.43 -15.39
N PRO A 164 -13.92 -7.63 -16.24
CA PRO A 164 -14.78 -6.56 -16.73
C PRO A 164 -15.57 -5.82 -15.65
N THR A 165 -15.71 -6.43 -14.46
CA THR A 165 -16.49 -5.90 -13.34
C THR A 165 -15.62 -5.21 -12.28
N PHE A 166 -14.33 -5.07 -12.55
CA PHE A 166 -13.36 -4.51 -11.60
C PHE A 166 -13.82 -3.12 -11.10
N PRO A 167 -13.81 -2.88 -9.79
CA PRO A 167 -14.33 -1.65 -9.20
C PRO A 167 -13.61 -0.40 -9.75
N ASN A 168 -14.39 0.64 -10.07
CA ASN A 168 -13.90 1.94 -10.56
C ASN A 168 -13.11 1.92 -11.88
N LEU A 169 -12.95 0.77 -12.54
CA LEU A 169 -12.18 0.65 -13.78
C LEU A 169 -12.70 1.61 -14.87
N ALA A 170 -14.01 1.57 -15.17
CA ALA A 170 -14.60 2.38 -16.21
C ALA A 170 -14.44 3.89 -15.95
N ALA A 171 -14.54 4.31 -14.69
CA ALA A 171 -14.36 5.70 -14.30
C ALA A 171 -12.91 6.17 -14.50
N ASN A 172 -11.94 5.40 -14.01
CA ASN A 172 -10.53 5.75 -14.13
C ASN A 172 -10.04 5.74 -15.57
N LYS A 173 -10.48 4.74 -16.38
CA LYS A 173 -10.16 4.67 -17.79
C LYS A 173 -10.71 5.89 -18.55
N ARG A 174 -11.98 6.26 -18.33
CA ARG A 174 -12.58 7.44 -18.94
C ARG A 174 -11.85 8.73 -18.57
N ILE A 175 -11.43 8.89 -17.31
CA ILE A 175 -10.65 10.06 -16.86
C ILE A 175 -9.31 10.11 -17.61
N ALA A 176 -8.62 8.98 -17.75
CA ALA A 176 -7.36 8.91 -18.48
C ALA A 176 -7.56 9.28 -19.96
N GLU A 177 -8.60 8.78 -20.62
CA GLU A 177 -8.96 9.11 -22.01
C GLU A 177 -9.23 10.62 -22.18
N GLN A 178 -10.06 11.21 -21.32
CA GLN A 178 -10.39 12.64 -21.36
C GLN A 178 -9.13 13.52 -21.16
N ASN A 179 -8.27 13.18 -20.23
CA ASN A 179 -7.05 13.94 -19.97
C ASN A 179 -6.03 13.81 -21.11
N ARG A 180 -5.92 12.64 -21.75
CA ARG A 180 -5.13 12.45 -22.97
C ARG A 180 -5.60 13.35 -24.09
N ASP A 181 -6.91 13.36 -24.37
CA ASP A 181 -7.51 14.12 -25.47
C ASP A 181 -7.37 15.63 -25.23
N ALA A 182 -7.54 16.10 -23.99
CA ALA A 182 -7.29 17.47 -23.60
C ALA A 182 -5.84 17.90 -23.84
N THR A 183 -4.87 17.03 -23.49
CA THR A 183 -3.45 17.30 -23.70
C THR A 183 -3.10 17.36 -25.19
N THR A 184 -3.66 16.45 -25.99
CA THR A 184 -3.45 16.39 -27.44
C THR A 184 -4.03 17.62 -28.15
N SER A 185 -5.23 18.05 -27.78
CA SER A 185 -5.87 19.23 -28.37
C SER A 185 -5.13 20.54 -28.05
N PHE A 186 -4.61 20.66 -26.83
CA PHE A 186 -3.78 21.80 -26.44
C PHE A 186 -2.49 21.88 -27.28
N ASN A 187 -1.75 20.78 -27.39
CA ASN A 187 -0.54 20.70 -28.17
C ASN A 187 -0.75 20.95 -29.68
N THR A 188 -1.91 20.58 -30.21
CA THR A 188 -2.27 20.80 -31.62
C THR A 188 -2.60 22.28 -31.88
N SER A 189 -3.22 22.96 -30.93
CA SER A 189 -3.56 24.39 -31.03
C SER A 189 -2.30 25.29 -31.01
N GLU A 190 -1.28 24.93 -30.25
CA GLU A 190 -0.01 25.69 -30.23
C GLU A 190 0.85 25.46 -31.48
N ARG A 191 0.64 24.33 -32.19
CA ARG A 191 1.40 23.97 -33.38
C ARG A 191 0.82 24.48 -34.69
N ALA A 192 -0.33 25.16 -34.66
CA ALA A 192 -0.88 25.80 -35.85
C ALA A 192 0.07 26.93 -36.29
N PRO A 193 0.60 26.92 -37.54
CA PRO A 193 1.49 27.97 -38.00
C PRO A 193 0.70 29.27 -38.02
N SER A 194 1.18 30.24 -37.22
CA SER A 194 0.70 31.62 -37.32
C SER A 194 1.04 32.13 -38.69
N THR A 195 0.04 32.10 -39.61
CA THR A 195 0.12 32.86 -40.84
C THR A 195 0.17 34.32 -40.43
N ILE A 196 1.40 34.88 -40.46
CA ILE A 196 1.63 36.29 -40.29
C ILE A 196 0.95 37.00 -41.47
N SER A 197 -0.26 37.46 -41.27
CA SER A 197 -0.88 38.46 -42.12
C SER A 197 -0.36 39.81 -41.69
N THR A 198 0.67 40.32 -42.40
CA THR A 198 1.14 41.69 -42.30
C THR A 198 0.01 42.64 -42.75
N ARG A 199 -0.67 43.27 -41.79
CA ARG A 199 -1.45 44.47 -42.10
C ARG A 199 -1.21 45.53 -41.01
N SER A 200 -0.42 46.53 -41.39
CA SER A 200 -0.41 47.96 -41.07
C SER A 200 -1.13 48.47 -39.81
N GLN A 201 -0.33 49.00 -38.93
CA GLN A 201 -0.46 50.22 -38.13
C GLN A 201 -1.87 50.64 -37.60
N GLY A 202 -1.99 50.58 -36.29
CA GLY A 202 -3.00 51.29 -35.51
C GLY A 202 -2.54 51.35 -34.05
N LYS A 203 -1.96 52.52 -33.67
CA LYS A 203 -1.43 52.85 -32.34
C LYS A 203 -2.62 53.10 -31.41
N THR A 204 -2.94 52.22 -30.47
CA THR A 204 -3.73 52.59 -29.30
C THR A 204 -3.14 51.85 -28.07
N THR A 205 -2.67 52.65 -27.14
CA THR A 205 -2.27 52.31 -25.80
C THR A 205 -3.47 51.82 -25.01
N SER A 206 -3.48 50.56 -24.58
CA SER A 206 -4.40 50.07 -23.54
C SER A 206 -3.60 49.28 -22.53
N THR A 207 -3.55 49.80 -21.32
CA THR A 207 -2.99 49.20 -20.12
C THR A 207 -3.79 47.95 -19.75
N LEU A 208 -3.10 46.79 -19.70
CA LEU A 208 -3.64 45.55 -19.16
C LEU A 208 -3.62 45.61 -17.62
N PRO A 209 -4.71 45.24 -16.94
CA PRO A 209 -4.65 44.98 -15.51
C PRO A 209 -3.98 43.63 -15.26
N ALA A 210 -3.05 43.62 -14.32
CA ALA A 210 -2.38 42.40 -13.83
C ALA A 210 -3.41 41.41 -13.26
N GLY A 211 -3.57 40.27 -13.93
CA GLY A 211 -4.33 39.13 -13.44
C GLY A 211 -3.60 38.47 -12.30
N THR A 212 -4.19 38.52 -11.11
CA THR A 212 -3.75 37.82 -9.91
C THR A 212 -3.83 36.31 -10.11
N ALA A 213 -2.71 35.64 -9.93
CA ALA A 213 -2.63 34.19 -9.84
C ALA A 213 -3.50 33.67 -8.68
N PRO A 214 -4.18 32.51 -8.81
CA PRO A 214 -4.94 31.93 -7.72
C PRO A 214 -4.00 31.47 -6.62
N THR A 215 -4.09 32.13 -5.46
CA THR A 215 -3.39 31.76 -4.25
C THR A 215 -4.03 30.48 -3.66
N LEU A 216 -3.23 29.43 -3.51
CA LEU A 216 -3.57 28.27 -2.70
C LEU A 216 -3.94 28.69 -1.27
N PRO A 217 -4.96 28.10 -0.64
CA PRO A 217 -5.30 28.43 0.74
C PRO A 217 -4.15 28.04 1.67
N LYS A 218 -3.51 29.03 2.29
CA LYS A 218 -2.59 28.83 3.39
C LYS A 218 -3.35 28.22 4.56
N LYS A 219 -2.95 27.02 5.00
CA LYS A 219 -3.38 26.48 6.29
C LYS A 219 -3.00 27.50 7.37
N SER A 220 -4.01 27.98 8.08
CA SER A 220 -3.81 28.84 9.25
C SER A 220 -3.02 28.07 10.32
N PRO A 221 -2.05 28.68 10.98
CA PRO A 221 -1.37 28.01 12.09
C PRO A 221 -2.39 27.74 13.20
N VAL A 222 -2.41 26.50 13.69
CA VAL A 222 -3.24 26.06 14.81
C VAL A 222 -2.96 26.99 16.00
N SER A 223 -3.98 27.62 16.55
CA SER A 223 -3.80 28.61 17.60
C SER A 223 -3.33 27.92 18.89
N VAL A 224 -2.46 28.59 19.63
CA VAL A 224 -1.94 28.10 20.93
C VAL A 224 -3.08 27.71 21.90
N ARG A 225 -4.26 28.31 21.76
CA ARG A 225 -5.46 27.99 22.55
C ARG A 225 -6.02 26.59 22.24
N GLU A 226 -5.95 26.14 20.97
CA GLU A 226 -6.41 24.78 20.61
C GLU A 226 -5.45 23.72 21.11
N ILE A 227 -4.15 23.99 21.12
CA ILE A 227 -3.12 23.09 21.67
C ILE A 227 -3.30 22.95 23.19
N ILE A 228 -3.59 24.04 23.91
CA ILE A 228 -3.85 24.03 25.36
C ILE A 228 -5.15 23.26 25.68
N GLY A 229 -6.19 23.40 24.85
CA GLY A 229 -7.44 22.66 24.99
C GLY A 229 -7.27 21.15 24.89
N ILE A 230 -6.49 20.68 23.93
CA ILE A 230 -6.18 19.25 23.74
C ILE A 230 -5.35 18.71 24.91
N PHE A 231 -4.40 19.50 25.42
CA PHE A 231 -3.57 19.10 26.56
C PHE A 231 -4.39 18.98 27.86
N LEU A 232 -5.36 19.87 28.08
CA LEU A 232 -6.24 19.81 29.24
C LEU A 232 -7.17 18.59 29.22
N ILE A 233 -7.70 18.23 28.03
CA ILE A 233 -8.55 17.05 27.86
C ILE A 233 -7.75 15.76 28.15
N LEU A 234 -6.49 15.68 27.68
CA LEU A 234 -5.62 14.53 27.94
C LEU A 234 -5.24 14.39 29.42
N VAL A 235 -5.02 15.50 30.13
CA VAL A 235 -4.70 15.48 31.56
C VAL A 235 -5.90 15.03 32.37
N VAL A 236 -7.11 15.52 32.06
CA VAL A 236 -8.35 15.13 32.73
C VAL A 236 -8.67 13.65 32.47
N ALA A 237 -8.53 13.16 31.26
CA ALA A 237 -8.72 11.74 30.93
C ALA A 237 -7.74 10.83 31.68
N ARG A 238 -6.49 11.28 31.87
CA ARG A 238 -5.46 10.53 32.62
C ARG A 238 -5.73 10.52 34.14
N GLN A 239 -6.41 11.55 34.69
CA GLN A 239 -6.82 11.58 36.09
C GLN A 239 -8.06 10.72 36.37
N ILE A 240 -9.00 10.64 35.43
CA ILE A 240 -10.18 9.79 35.52
C ILE A 240 -9.79 8.31 35.47
N GLY A 241 -8.85 7.93 34.59
CA GLY A 241 -8.34 6.56 34.48
C GLY A 241 -7.58 6.05 35.71
N LYS A 242 -7.04 6.96 36.56
CA LYS A 242 -6.37 6.59 37.82
C LYS A 242 -7.30 6.43 39.02
N ARG A 243 -8.57 6.83 38.94
CA ARG A 243 -9.55 6.71 40.03
C ARG A 243 -10.54 5.55 39.92
N GLY A 244 -10.47 4.78 38.80
CA GLY A 244 -11.28 3.59 38.61
C GLY A 244 -10.55 2.32 39.04
N GLY A 245 -10.11 2.22 40.26
CA GLY A 245 -9.71 0.96 40.90
C GLY A 245 -10.92 0.06 41.04
N ILE A 246 -10.91 -1.09 40.31
CA ILE A 246 -11.89 -2.17 40.47
C ILE A 246 -11.54 -2.86 41.79
N PRO A 247 -12.49 -3.01 42.72
CA PRO A 247 -12.24 -3.76 43.94
C PRO A 247 -12.16 -5.25 43.63
N ASP A 248 -11.14 -5.88 44.20
CA ASP A 248 -10.93 -7.34 44.26
C ASP A 248 -12.18 -8.02 44.80
N ILE A 249 -12.82 -8.87 44.02
CA ILE A 249 -13.86 -9.78 44.51
C ILE A 249 -13.26 -11.18 44.52
N SER A 250 -12.72 -11.54 45.67
CA SER A 250 -12.45 -12.94 46.03
C SER A 250 -13.80 -13.66 46.24
N TYR A 251 -14.03 -14.74 45.49
CA TYR A 251 -14.70 -15.98 45.89
C TYR A 251 -14.20 -17.14 45.01
#